data_274b755d6617ab64055e8f5bc0ea4c10
#
_entry.id   274b755d6617ab64055e8f5bc0ea4c10
#
_cell.length_a   1.000
_cell.length_b   1.000
_cell.length_c   1.000
_cell.angle_alpha   90.00
_cell.angle_beta   90.00
_cell.angle_gamma   90.00
#
_symmetry.space_group_name_H-M   'P 1'
#
loop_
_entity.id
_entity.type
_entity.pdbx_description
1 polymer ?
#
loop_
_entity_poly.entity_id
_entity_poly.type
_entity_poly.pdbx_seq_one_letter_code
_entity_poly.pdbx_strand_id
1 'polypeptide(L)'
;MKQTIAWNPLALLQSPLFTPLHPALERFAGAEFPSLSDWNRVLAGLQPAIRVHAGHDLRFVAQEYGRLAFESQYEPRCYLRGEVQTRESNWHDFFNGLVWLAFPKAKAAINARHYLALTGPGPQTANPAEESGSGEGIGEGVVDERWW
;
A
#
# COMPACT_ATOMS: atom_id res chain seq x y z
N MET A 1 23.51 4.23 13.24
CA MET A 1 22.65 3.20 13.86
C MET A 1 21.19 3.58 13.60
N LYS A 2 20.44 2.77 12.86
CA LYS A 2 18.98 2.95 12.78
C LYS A 2 18.40 2.54 14.13
N GLN A 3 17.85 3.47 14.90
CA GLN A 3 17.07 3.12 16.08
C GLN A 3 15.82 2.38 15.60
N THR A 4 15.77 1.08 15.85
CA THR A 4 14.55 0.31 15.69
C THR A 4 13.64 0.73 16.84
N ILE A 5 12.58 1.46 16.55
CA ILE A 5 11.57 1.83 17.55
C ILE A 5 10.93 0.51 18.01
N ALA A 6 11.03 0.23 19.31
CA ALA A 6 10.46 -0.96 19.90
C ALA A 6 8.93 -0.98 19.73
N TRP A 7 8.35 -2.17 19.60
CA TRP A 7 6.91 -2.34 19.57
C TRP A 7 6.29 -1.88 20.89
N ASN A 8 5.42 -0.88 20.84
CA ASN A 8 4.67 -0.37 21.97
C ASN A 8 3.30 0.14 21.53
N PRO A 9 2.31 -0.73 21.35
CA PRO A 9 0.97 -0.34 20.93
C PRO A 9 0.24 0.55 21.95
N LEU A 10 0.54 0.39 23.24
CA LEU A 10 -0.09 1.20 24.30
C LEU A 10 0.26 2.68 24.17
N ALA A 11 1.49 3.03 23.78
CA ALA A 11 1.87 4.41 23.55
C ALA A 11 1.07 5.06 22.41
N LEU A 12 0.73 4.27 21.37
CA LEU A 12 -0.12 4.75 20.29
C LEU A 12 -1.58 4.94 20.73
N LEU A 13 -2.11 4.05 21.57
CA LEU A 13 -3.46 4.17 22.12
C LEU A 13 -3.62 5.38 23.05
N GLN A 14 -2.54 5.83 23.68
CA GLN A 14 -2.54 7.01 24.55
C GLN A 14 -2.49 8.33 23.77
N SER A 15 -2.13 8.30 22.50
CA SER A 15 -1.98 9.52 21.70
C SER A 15 -3.28 9.89 20.98
N PRO A 16 -3.82 11.10 21.19
CA PRO A 16 -5.02 11.58 20.50
C PRO A 16 -4.87 11.60 18.97
N LEU A 17 -3.63 11.71 18.47
CA LEU A 17 -3.33 11.70 17.03
C LEU A 17 -3.81 10.43 16.34
N PHE A 18 -3.77 9.29 17.04
CA PHE A 18 -4.15 7.98 16.50
C PHE A 18 -5.57 7.55 16.84
N THR A 19 -6.38 8.44 17.46
CA THR A 19 -7.78 8.10 17.83
C THR A 19 -8.58 7.45 16.71
N PRO A 20 -8.52 7.90 15.43
CA PRO A 20 -9.27 7.25 14.35
C PRO A 20 -8.81 5.82 14.05
N LEU A 21 -7.60 5.43 14.48
CA LEU A 21 -7.02 4.11 14.28
C LEU A 21 -7.15 3.20 15.51
N HIS A 22 -7.62 3.70 16.66
CA HIS A 22 -7.71 2.92 17.91
C HIS A 22 -8.49 1.62 17.74
N PRO A 23 -9.69 1.59 17.09
CA PRO A 23 -10.44 0.35 16.94
C PRO A 23 -9.69 -0.73 16.13
N ALA A 24 -8.84 -0.31 15.18
CA ALA A 24 -7.99 -1.22 14.43
C ALA A 24 -6.77 -1.64 15.25
N LEU A 25 -6.14 -0.70 15.96
CA LEU A 25 -4.95 -0.91 16.76
C LEU A 25 -5.19 -1.87 17.94
N GLU A 26 -6.35 -1.78 18.60
CA GLU A 26 -6.74 -2.64 19.72
C GLU A 26 -6.77 -4.13 19.36
N ARG A 27 -6.90 -4.46 18.07
CA ARG A 27 -6.83 -5.83 17.57
C ARG A 27 -5.44 -6.44 17.64
N PHE A 28 -4.41 -5.62 17.88
CA PHE A 28 -2.99 -5.96 17.91
C PHE A 28 -2.32 -5.64 19.25
N ALA A 29 -3.05 -5.79 20.36
CA ALA A 29 -2.56 -5.49 21.72
C ALA A 29 -1.50 -6.51 22.25
N GLY A 30 -0.89 -7.32 21.40
CA GLY A 30 0.15 -8.28 21.76
C GLY A 30 1.48 -7.63 22.14
N ALA A 31 2.37 -8.45 22.71
CA ALA A 31 3.70 -8.00 23.16
C ALA A 31 4.70 -7.80 22.02
N GLU A 32 4.40 -8.29 20.82
CA GLU A 32 5.28 -8.25 19.65
C GLU A 32 4.59 -7.64 18.45
N PHE A 33 5.37 -7.23 17.46
CA PHE A 33 4.84 -6.79 16.17
C PHE A 33 3.96 -7.88 15.56
N PRO A 34 2.77 -7.52 15.01
CA PRO A 34 1.91 -8.47 14.35
C PRO A 34 2.62 -9.12 13.15
N SER A 35 2.51 -10.43 13.07
CA SER A 35 2.91 -11.20 11.89
C SER A 35 1.89 -11.07 10.76
N LEU A 36 2.25 -11.50 9.54
CA LEU A 36 1.30 -11.60 8.42
C LEU A 36 0.09 -12.51 8.75
N SER A 37 0.33 -13.55 9.54
CA SER A 37 -0.74 -14.43 10.02
C SER A 37 -1.72 -13.69 10.93
N ASP A 38 -1.23 -12.81 11.81
CA ASP A 38 -2.10 -12.02 12.71
C ASP A 38 -2.95 -11.03 11.90
N TRP A 39 -2.36 -10.34 10.92
CA TRP A 39 -3.07 -9.46 10.01
C TRP A 39 -4.20 -10.19 9.28
N ASN A 40 -3.89 -11.34 8.68
CA ASN A 40 -4.89 -12.09 7.90
C ASN A 40 -5.96 -12.73 8.81
N ARG A 41 -5.63 -13.08 10.05
CA ARG A 41 -6.61 -13.52 11.05
C ARG A 41 -7.59 -12.40 11.40
N VAL A 42 -7.11 -11.17 11.57
CA VAL A 42 -7.97 -10.00 11.81
C VAL A 42 -8.88 -9.77 10.62
N LEU A 43 -8.36 -9.81 9.38
CA LEU A 43 -9.18 -9.65 8.17
C LEU A 43 -10.27 -10.72 8.07
N ALA A 44 -9.94 -11.98 8.35
CA ALA A 44 -10.89 -13.09 8.29
C ALA A 44 -12.06 -12.96 9.29
N GLY A 45 -11.85 -12.24 10.39
CA GLY A 45 -12.88 -11.95 11.39
C GLY A 45 -13.78 -10.76 11.08
N LEU A 46 -13.53 -10.03 10.00
CA LEU A 46 -14.32 -8.84 9.64
C LEU A 46 -15.59 -9.19 8.85
N GLN A 47 -16.69 -8.52 9.20
CA GLN A 47 -17.95 -8.61 8.48
C GLN A 47 -18.51 -7.18 8.26
N PRO A 48 -18.68 -6.73 7.03
CA PRO A 48 -18.29 -7.40 5.77
C PRO A 48 -16.78 -7.47 5.57
N ALA A 49 -16.31 -8.39 4.73
CA ALA A 49 -14.91 -8.48 4.35
C ALA A 49 -14.45 -7.20 3.64
N ILE A 50 -13.20 -6.80 3.88
CA ILE A 50 -12.58 -5.69 3.16
C ILE A 50 -12.22 -6.15 1.75
N ARG A 51 -12.57 -5.33 0.75
CA ARG A 51 -12.28 -5.58 -0.66
C ARG A 51 -11.59 -4.39 -1.31
N VAL A 52 -10.68 -4.69 -2.24
CA VAL A 52 -10.15 -3.70 -3.16
C VAL A 52 -11.20 -3.30 -4.19
N HIS A 53 -10.96 -2.22 -4.94
CA HIS A 53 -11.93 -1.69 -5.91
C HIS A 53 -12.33 -2.71 -6.99
N ALA A 54 -11.39 -3.59 -7.40
CA ALA A 54 -11.66 -4.67 -8.36
C ALA A 54 -12.50 -5.84 -7.78
N GLY A 55 -12.88 -5.80 -6.50
CA GLY A 55 -13.76 -6.77 -5.84
C GLY A 55 -13.07 -7.95 -5.17
N HIS A 56 -11.74 -8.04 -5.23
CA HIS A 56 -10.97 -9.08 -4.54
C HIS A 56 -10.91 -8.82 -3.04
N ASP A 57 -10.99 -9.87 -2.23
CA ASP A 57 -10.81 -9.77 -0.79
C ASP A 57 -9.37 -9.34 -0.47
N LEU A 58 -9.22 -8.43 0.48
CA LEU A 58 -7.93 -7.93 0.92
C LEU A 58 -7.18 -9.02 1.70
N ARG A 59 -5.86 -9.15 1.45
CA ARG A 59 -4.95 -9.97 2.26
C ARG A 59 -3.57 -9.34 2.32
N PHE A 60 -2.87 -9.54 3.42
CA PHE A 60 -1.49 -9.11 3.58
C PHE A 60 -0.55 -10.25 3.18
N VAL A 61 0.46 -9.92 2.37
CA VAL A 61 1.44 -10.87 1.84
C VAL A 61 2.86 -10.34 2.07
N ALA A 62 3.83 -11.24 2.08
CA ALA A 62 5.23 -10.83 2.22
C ALA A 62 5.68 -9.93 1.06
N GLN A 63 6.49 -8.91 1.38
CA GLN A 63 7.11 -8.05 0.39
C GLN A 63 8.04 -8.87 -0.51
N GLU A 64 7.86 -8.76 -1.82
CA GLU A 64 8.80 -9.27 -2.80
C GLU A 64 9.81 -8.20 -3.18
N TYR A 65 11.03 -8.61 -3.51
CA TYR A 65 12.15 -7.72 -3.83
C TYR A 65 12.72 -8.03 -5.21
N GLY A 66 13.44 -7.07 -5.78
CA GLY A 66 14.11 -7.20 -7.05
C GLY A 66 13.30 -6.60 -8.21
N ARG A 67 13.65 -6.95 -9.45
CA ARG A 67 12.93 -6.50 -10.64
C ARG A 67 11.66 -7.33 -10.82
N LEU A 68 10.53 -6.75 -10.44
CA LEU A 68 9.23 -7.40 -10.50
C LEU A 68 8.52 -7.09 -11.83
N ALA A 69 7.75 -8.07 -12.34
CA ALA A 69 6.77 -7.83 -13.40
C ALA A 69 5.73 -6.79 -12.92
N PHE A 70 5.13 -6.05 -13.85
CA PHE A 70 4.18 -4.98 -13.52
C PHE A 70 3.08 -5.45 -12.55
N GLU A 71 2.47 -6.61 -12.81
CA GLU A 71 1.37 -7.15 -11.99
C GLU A 71 1.81 -7.60 -10.58
N SER A 72 3.13 -7.69 -10.35
CA SER A 72 3.72 -8.06 -9.06
C SER A 72 4.21 -6.84 -8.27
N GLN A 73 4.21 -5.64 -8.86
CA GLN A 73 4.50 -4.40 -8.17
C GLN A 73 3.38 -4.06 -7.18
N TYR A 74 3.67 -3.22 -6.20
CA TYR A 74 2.78 -2.97 -5.07
C TYR A 74 1.35 -2.58 -5.47
N GLU A 75 1.17 -1.52 -6.24
CA GLU A 75 -0.17 -1.01 -6.58
C GLU A 75 -0.94 -1.93 -7.54
N PRO A 76 -0.34 -2.44 -8.64
CA PRO A 76 -1.02 -3.40 -9.51
C PRO A 76 -1.41 -4.69 -8.78
N ARG A 77 -0.53 -5.23 -7.96
CA ARG A 77 -0.79 -6.46 -7.21
C ARG A 77 -1.95 -6.29 -6.22
N CYS A 78 -1.99 -5.16 -5.52
CA CYS A 78 -3.09 -4.82 -4.64
C CYS A 78 -4.41 -4.71 -5.43
N TYR A 79 -4.43 -3.96 -6.53
CA TYR A 79 -5.63 -3.78 -7.34
C TYR A 79 -6.14 -5.08 -7.98
N LEU A 80 -5.23 -5.83 -8.62
CA LEU A 80 -5.57 -7.02 -9.41
C LEU A 80 -5.86 -8.26 -8.57
N ARG A 81 -5.31 -8.36 -7.34
CA ARG A 81 -5.36 -9.58 -6.53
C ARG A 81 -5.81 -9.35 -5.08
N GLY A 82 -5.96 -8.11 -4.64
CA GLY A 82 -6.23 -7.78 -3.23
C GLY A 82 -5.03 -8.00 -2.30
N GLU A 83 -3.82 -8.15 -2.83
CA GLU A 83 -2.61 -8.47 -2.08
C GLU A 83 -1.84 -7.20 -1.70
N VAL A 84 -1.76 -6.91 -0.41
CA VAL A 84 -0.98 -5.81 0.14
C VAL A 84 0.37 -6.35 0.60
N GLN A 85 1.42 -6.02 -0.13
CA GLN A 85 2.78 -6.40 0.23
C GLN A 85 3.20 -5.71 1.52
N THR A 86 3.73 -6.48 2.47
CA THR A 86 3.96 -6.02 3.84
C THR A 86 5.25 -6.61 4.38
N ARG A 87 6.09 -5.75 4.94
CA ARG A 87 7.30 -6.15 5.66
C ARG A 87 6.97 -6.36 7.13
N GLU A 88 7.45 -7.45 7.69
CA GLU A 88 7.31 -7.69 9.12
C GLU A 88 8.16 -6.70 9.93
N SER A 89 7.70 -6.37 11.11
CA SER A 89 8.36 -5.43 12.04
C SER A 89 8.68 -4.05 11.43
N ASN A 90 7.87 -3.61 10.47
CA ASN A 90 8.01 -2.32 9.81
C ASN A 90 6.86 -1.39 10.18
N TRP A 91 7.17 -0.26 10.80
CA TRP A 91 6.16 0.71 11.27
C TRP A 91 5.34 1.34 10.14
N HIS A 92 5.96 1.67 9.02
CA HIS A 92 5.24 2.23 7.87
C HIS A 92 4.18 1.25 7.37
N ASP A 93 4.55 -0.02 7.20
CA ASP A 93 3.65 -1.05 6.69
C ASP A 93 2.58 -1.41 7.73
N PHE A 94 2.92 -1.36 9.01
CA PHE A 94 1.96 -1.49 10.10
C PHE A 94 0.89 -0.39 10.05
N PHE A 95 1.28 0.88 9.94
CA PHE A 95 0.34 1.98 9.81
C PHE A 95 -0.49 1.89 8.54
N ASN A 96 0.12 1.49 7.42
CA ASN A 96 -0.61 1.23 6.18
C ASN A 96 -1.70 0.18 6.37
N GLY A 97 -1.41 -0.90 7.09
CA GLY A 97 -2.39 -1.92 7.46
C GLY A 97 -3.51 -1.37 8.34
N LEU A 98 -3.19 -0.57 9.36
CA LEU A 98 -4.21 0.08 10.20
C LEU A 98 -5.14 0.98 9.39
N VAL A 99 -4.61 1.73 8.43
CA VAL A 99 -5.41 2.59 7.55
C VAL A 99 -6.32 1.76 6.65
N TRP A 100 -5.88 0.59 6.17
CA TRP A 100 -6.74 -0.35 5.46
C TRP A 100 -7.90 -0.85 6.32
N LEU A 101 -7.67 -1.13 7.60
CA LEU A 101 -8.73 -1.56 8.53
C LEU A 101 -9.70 -0.41 8.89
N ALA A 102 -9.17 0.79 9.09
CA ALA A 102 -9.98 1.94 9.54
C ALA A 102 -10.74 2.61 8.38
N PHE A 103 -10.12 2.70 7.20
CA PHE A 103 -10.65 3.43 6.04
C PHE A 103 -10.58 2.60 4.74
N PRO A 104 -11.19 1.41 4.70
CA PRO A 104 -11.02 0.47 3.59
C PRO A 104 -11.47 1.03 2.25
N LYS A 105 -12.59 1.76 2.21
CA LYS A 105 -13.11 2.35 0.98
C LYS A 105 -12.19 3.43 0.41
N ALA A 106 -11.63 4.28 1.28
CA ALA A 106 -10.68 5.31 0.87
C ALA A 106 -9.39 4.69 0.33
N LYS A 107 -8.84 3.68 1.02
CA LYS A 107 -7.66 2.95 0.54
C LYS A 107 -7.90 2.25 -0.79
N ALA A 108 -9.03 1.57 -0.95
CA ALA A 108 -9.39 0.93 -2.22
C ALA A 108 -9.51 1.94 -3.37
N ALA A 109 -10.10 3.12 -3.12
CA ALA A 109 -10.22 4.18 -4.12
C ALA A 109 -8.86 4.78 -4.50
N ILE A 110 -7.98 5.02 -3.52
CA ILE A 110 -6.61 5.52 -3.76
C ILE A 110 -5.81 4.52 -4.59
N ASN A 111 -5.82 3.24 -4.20
CA ASN A 111 -5.14 2.18 -4.95
C ASN A 111 -5.66 2.08 -6.40
N ALA A 112 -6.98 2.14 -6.61
CA ALA A 112 -7.56 2.14 -7.95
C ALA A 112 -7.09 3.35 -8.78
N ARG A 113 -6.99 4.53 -8.19
CA ARG A 113 -6.47 5.72 -8.86
C ARG A 113 -4.99 5.59 -9.23
N HIS A 114 -4.17 5.04 -8.34
CA HIS A 114 -2.77 4.76 -8.64
C HIS A 114 -2.64 3.73 -9.78
N TYR A 115 -3.39 2.63 -9.71
CA TYR A 115 -3.39 1.62 -10.77
C TYR A 115 -3.77 2.21 -12.14
N LEU A 116 -4.83 3.01 -12.20
CA LEU A 116 -5.27 3.68 -13.43
C LEU A 116 -4.24 4.69 -13.96
N ALA A 117 -3.54 5.41 -13.06
CA ALA A 117 -2.47 6.32 -13.46
C ALA A 117 -1.27 5.58 -14.06
N LEU A 118 -0.98 4.37 -13.56
CA LEU A 118 0.10 3.52 -14.08
C LEU A 118 -0.24 2.83 -15.41
N THR A 119 -1.52 2.61 -15.69
CA THR A 119 -1.99 1.88 -16.88
C THR A 119 -2.65 2.76 -17.93
N GLY A 120 -3.02 3.99 -17.54
CA GLY A 120 -3.66 4.94 -18.46
C GLY A 120 -2.67 5.54 -19.46
N PRO A 121 -3.18 6.18 -20.54
CA PRO A 121 -2.33 6.99 -21.40
C PRO A 121 -1.68 8.08 -20.53
N GLY A 122 -0.36 8.17 -20.61
CA GLY A 122 0.39 9.22 -19.92
C GLY A 122 -0.21 10.60 -20.23
N PRO A 123 0.08 11.64 -19.43
CA PRO A 123 -0.43 12.98 -19.69
C PRO A 123 -0.10 13.31 -21.14
N GLN A 124 -1.15 13.46 -21.95
CA GLN A 124 -1.00 14.04 -23.28
C GLN A 124 -0.47 15.46 -23.03
N THR A 125 0.83 15.64 -23.23
CA THR A 125 1.37 16.95 -23.45
C THR A 125 0.66 17.46 -24.70
N ALA A 126 -0.31 18.35 -24.52
CA ALA A 126 -0.82 19.15 -25.62
C ALA A 126 0.38 19.87 -26.24
N ASN A 127 0.87 19.35 -27.34
CA ASN A 127 1.88 20.00 -28.15
C ASN A 127 1.16 21.05 -28.96
N PRO A 128 1.42 22.36 -28.78
CA PRO A 128 1.12 23.32 -29.79
C PRO A 128 2.26 23.32 -30.83
N ALA A 129 1.91 22.92 -32.05
CA ALA A 129 2.57 23.26 -33.30
C ALA A 129 4.07 22.95 -33.48
N GLU A 130 4.31 22.01 -34.38
CA GLU A 130 5.33 21.97 -35.42
C GLU A 130 6.66 22.71 -35.20
N GLU A 131 7.74 21.92 -35.09
CA GLU A 131 8.87 22.16 -36.03
C GLU A 131 9.77 20.91 -36.08
N SER A 132 10.16 20.61 -37.29
CA SER A 132 11.00 19.54 -37.80
C SER A 132 12.35 19.44 -37.08
N GLY A 133 12.77 18.21 -36.71
CA GLY A 133 14.14 17.95 -36.29
C GLY A 133 14.34 16.53 -35.80
N SER A 134 14.99 15.73 -36.60
CA SER A 134 15.50 14.39 -36.34
C SER A 134 16.28 14.31 -35.03
N GLY A 135 16.00 13.31 -34.21
CA GLY A 135 16.84 12.98 -33.06
C GLY A 135 16.28 11.78 -32.26
N GLU A 136 16.92 10.66 -32.42
CA GLU A 136 16.73 9.44 -31.61
C GLU A 136 16.97 9.75 -30.12
N GLY A 137 16.13 9.25 -29.25
CA GLY A 137 16.33 9.30 -27.80
C GLY A 137 15.31 8.47 -27.07
N ILE A 138 15.68 7.20 -26.83
CA ILE A 138 14.95 6.28 -25.98
C ILE A 138 15.06 6.80 -24.54
N GLY A 139 14.00 7.39 -24.02
CA GLY A 139 13.87 7.77 -22.62
C GLY A 139 13.14 6.69 -21.84
N GLU A 140 13.88 5.75 -21.26
CA GLU A 140 13.33 4.86 -20.24
C GLU A 140 12.96 5.70 -19.00
N GLY A 141 11.68 5.88 -18.76
CA GLY A 141 11.16 6.46 -17.53
C GLY A 141 11.38 5.52 -16.37
N VAL A 142 12.51 5.67 -15.67
CA VAL A 142 12.76 5.01 -14.39
C VAL A 142 11.86 5.70 -13.36
N VAL A 143 10.80 5.00 -12.94
CA VAL A 143 10.04 5.39 -11.76
C VAL A 143 10.92 5.09 -10.54
N ASP A 144 11.35 6.14 -9.86
CA ASP A 144 12.18 6.04 -8.67
C ASP A 144 11.35 5.49 -7.50
N GLU A 145 11.56 4.22 -7.15
CA GLU A 145 10.83 3.50 -6.09
C GLU A 145 11.21 3.96 -4.67
N ARG A 146 11.88 5.11 -4.50
CA ARG A 146 12.37 5.58 -3.19
C ARG A 146 11.31 6.16 -2.25
N TRP A 147 10.05 6.20 -2.64
CA TRP A 147 8.96 6.81 -1.86
C TRP A 147 8.06 5.81 -1.13
N TRP A 148 8.41 4.51 -1.13
CA TRP A 148 7.62 3.45 -0.48
C TRP A 148 8.37 2.75 0.64
#